data_e9874b4a395975f6765050444efa55ad
#
_entry.id   e9874b4a395975f6765050444efa55ad
#
_cell.length_a   1.000
_cell.length_b   1.000
_cell.length_c   1.000
_cell.angle_alpha   90.00
_cell.angle_beta   90.00
_cell.angle_gamma   90.00
#
_symmetry.space_group_name_H-M   'P 1'
#
loop_
_entity.id
_entity.type
_entity.pdbx_description
1 polymer ?
#
loop_
_entity_poly.entity_id
_entity_poly.type
_entity_poly.pdbx_seq_one_letter_code
_entity_poly.pdbx_strand_id
1 'polypeptide(L)'
;MHKQGVISKEDYETSLANYKKAQEEAENAQDALEIIREGISKRSAASSTTQVRSTITGMILDVPIKVGNSVIQSNTFNDGTTIATVADMSNMIFRGKVDETEVGRIHEGMPIKLTVGAMESRTFDAELEYVAPKGVEENGAVLFEVKAAVHMPGDAFIRAGYSANAEIVLKRAENVLSVPESCVEFSGDS
;
A
#
# COMPACT_ATOMS: atom_id res chain seq x y z
N MET A 1 53.70 13.26 -25.85
CA MET A 1 54.98 12.59 -26.07
C MET A 1 54.98 11.61 -27.25
N HIS A 2 53.97 10.68 -27.39
CA HIS A 2 53.91 9.80 -28.57
C HIS A 2 53.76 10.57 -29.90
N LYS A 3 52.92 11.61 -29.98
CA LYS A 3 52.75 12.48 -31.17
C LYS A 3 54.00 13.29 -31.54
N GLN A 4 54.98 13.35 -30.66
CA GLN A 4 56.27 14.05 -30.85
C GLN A 4 57.42 13.08 -31.19
N GLY A 5 57.14 11.78 -31.40
CA GLY A 5 58.13 10.77 -31.78
C GLY A 5 59.14 10.38 -30.71
N VAL A 6 58.89 10.74 -29.43
CA VAL A 6 59.80 10.50 -28.29
C VAL A 6 59.69 9.07 -27.76
N ILE A 7 58.53 8.40 -27.94
CA ILE A 7 58.31 7.01 -27.52
C ILE A 7 57.70 6.20 -28.67
N SER A 8 57.98 4.90 -28.71
CA SER A 8 57.38 4.02 -29.71
C SER A 8 55.87 3.87 -29.49
N LYS A 9 55.15 3.52 -30.55
CA LYS A 9 53.72 3.26 -30.46
C LYS A 9 53.44 2.09 -29.51
N GLU A 10 54.27 1.06 -29.56
CA GLU A 10 54.15 -0.15 -28.74
C GLU A 10 54.35 0.16 -27.24
N ASP A 11 55.36 0.97 -26.90
CA ASP A 11 55.57 1.40 -25.51
C ASP A 11 54.42 2.25 -24.98
N TYR A 12 53.82 3.10 -25.83
CA TYR A 12 52.64 3.87 -25.46
C TYR A 12 51.44 2.97 -25.21
N GLU A 13 51.15 2.02 -26.11
CA GLU A 13 50.02 1.08 -25.98
C GLU A 13 50.20 0.20 -24.74
N THR A 14 51.41 -0.30 -24.48
CA THR A 14 51.71 -1.08 -23.28
C THR A 14 51.51 -0.25 -22.00
N SER A 15 51.99 0.98 -21.97
CA SER A 15 51.83 1.87 -20.82
C SER A 15 50.35 2.22 -20.60
N LEU A 16 49.58 2.44 -21.67
CA LEU A 16 48.15 2.68 -21.60
C LEU A 16 47.38 1.47 -21.08
N ALA A 17 47.75 0.27 -21.54
CA ALA A 17 47.14 -0.98 -21.04
C ALA A 17 47.43 -1.19 -19.55
N ASN A 18 48.67 -0.98 -19.13
CA ASN A 18 49.07 -1.08 -17.73
C ASN A 18 48.32 -0.05 -16.85
N TYR A 19 48.18 1.18 -17.34
CA TYR A 19 47.42 2.21 -16.63
C TYR A 19 45.93 1.81 -16.44
N LYS A 20 45.30 1.35 -17.53
CA LYS A 20 43.90 0.88 -17.46
C LYS A 20 43.74 -0.30 -16.49
N LYS A 21 44.68 -1.26 -16.56
CA LYS A 21 44.67 -2.42 -15.64
C LYS A 21 44.79 -1.97 -14.17
N ALA A 22 45.70 -1.08 -13.87
CA ALA A 22 45.85 -0.55 -12.51
C ALA A 22 44.64 0.26 -12.06
N GLN A 23 43.97 0.98 -12.96
CA GLN A 23 42.74 1.68 -12.66
C GLN A 23 41.61 0.69 -12.33
N GLU A 24 41.40 -0.36 -13.12
CA GLU A 24 40.42 -1.41 -12.87
C GLU A 24 40.72 -2.16 -11.56
N GLU A 25 41.96 -2.44 -11.25
CA GLU A 25 42.35 -3.06 -9.97
C GLU A 25 42.02 -2.17 -8.78
N ALA A 26 42.23 -0.86 -8.89
CA ALA A 26 41.90 0.10 -7.85
C ALA A 26 40.36 0.19 -7.66
N GLU A 27 39.60 0.25 -8.75
CA GLU A 27 38.13 0.29 -8.72
C GLU A 27 37.57 -1.01 -8.11
N ASN A 28 38.09 -2.18 -8.48
CA ASN A 28 37.66 -3.48 -7.92
C ASN A 28 37.98 -3.58 -6.42
N ALA A 29 39.13 -3.07 -5.99
CA ALA A 29 39.46 -3.03 -4.56
C ALA A 29 38.56 -2.11 -3.78
N GLN A 30 38.17 -0.97 -4.35
CA GLN A 30 37.21 -0.05 -3.76
C GLN A 30 35.81 -0.68 -3.67
N ASP A 31 35.34 -1.31 -4.74
CA ASP A 31 34.07 -2.04 -4.76
C ASP A 31 34.06 -3.17 -3.69
N ALA A 32 35.15 -3.93 -3.56
CA ALA A 32 35.28 -4.96 -2.55
C ALA A 32 35.21 -4.40 -1.12
N LEU A 33 35.84 -3.26 -0.88
CA LEU A 33 35.75 -2.55 0.40
C LEU A 33 34.34 -2.08 0.71
N GLU A 34 33.64 -1.52 -0.28
CA GLU A 34 32.23 -1.10 -0.14
C GLU A 34 31.33 -2.29 0.17
N ILE A 35 31.50 -3.43 -0.51
CA ILE A 35 30.75 -4.65 -0.26
C ILE A 35 30.95 -5.17 1.17
N ILE A 36 32.19 -5.15 1.67
CA ILE A 36 32.47 -5.59 3.05
C ILE A 36 31.85 -4.62 4.07
N ARG A 37 31.86 -3.33 3.79
CA ARG A 37 31.43 -2.29 4.72
C ARG A 37 29.91 -2.07 4.70
N GLU A 38 29.29 -2.09 3.53
CA GLU A 38 27.90 -1.68 3.29
C GLU A 38 27.02 -2.83 2.76
N GLY A 39 27.63 -3.98 2.47
CA GLY A 39 26.94 -5.15 1.91
C GLY A 39 26.67 -5.08 0.41
N ILE A 40 26.93 -3.94 -0.22
CA ILE A 40 26.77 -3.73 -1.68
C ILE A 40 27.83 -2.76 -2.20
N SER A 41 28.15 -2.87 -3.50
CA SER A 41 28.90 -1.84 -4.23
C SER A 41 27.92 -0.85 -4.88
N LYS A 42 28.29 0.43 -4.98
CA LYS A 42 27.49 1.47 -5.67
C LYS A 42 27.21 1.13 -7.13
N ARG A 43 28.14 0.44 -7.79
CA ARG A 43 28.00 -0.01 -9.18
C ARG A 43 26.94 -1.11 -9.34
N SER A 44 26.76 -1.95 -8.32
CA SER A 44 25.80 -3.07 -8.31
C SER A 44 24.52 -2.77 -7.54
N ALA A 45 24.36 -1.56 -7.02
CA ALA A 45 23.23 -1.19 -6.16
C ALA A 45 21.85 -1.41 -6.81
N ALA A 46 21.74 -1.27 -8.12
CA ALA A 46 20.49 -1.48 -8.87
C ALA A 46 20.14 -2.97 -9.06
N SER A 47 21.13 -3.86 -9.00
CA SER A 47 20.98 -5.30 -9.20
C SER A 47 21.25 -6.13 -7.94
N SER A 48 21.56 -5.48 -6.83
CA SER A 48 21.85 -6.17 -5.56
C SER A 48 20.57 -6.58 -4.86
N THR A 49 20.49 -7.87 -4.52
CA THR A 49 19.41 -8.43 -3.68
C THR A 49 19.65 -8.24 -2.19
N THR A 50 20.78 -7.67 -1.79
CA THR A 50 21.16 -7.47 -0.38
C THR A 50 20.41 -6.31 0.27
N GLN A 51 20.08 -5.27 -0.50
CA GLN A 51 19.25 -4.15 -0.04
C GLN A 51 17.84 -4.27 -0.60
N VAL A 52 16.87 -4.48 0.26
CA VAL A 52 15.46 -4.46 -0.11
C VAL A 52 14.92 -3.05 0.10
N ARG A 53 14.49 -2.42 -0.99
CA ARG A 53 13.93 -1.06 -0.99
C ARG A 53 12.43 -1.10 -1.19
N SER A 54 11.72 -0.15 -0.55
CA SER A 54 10.29 0.05 -0.81
C SER A 54 10.07 0.46 -2.27
N THR A 55 9.06 -0.13 -2.90
CA THR A 55 8.61 0.22 -4.26
C THR A 55 7.62 1.38 -4.27
N ILE A 56 7.06 1.73 -3.10
CA ILE A 56 6.08 2.80 -2.93
C ILE A 56 6.51 3.74 -1.80
N THR A 57 6.06 4.98 -1.88
CA THR A 57 6.17 5.94 -0.78
C THR A 57 4.98 5.75 0.16
N GLY A 58 5.20 5.66 1.46
CA GLY A 58 4.12 5.43 2.42
C GLY A 58 4.62 5.18 3.83
N MET A 59 3.71 4.76 4.68
CA MET A 59 3.99 4.39 6.06
C MET A 59 4.25 2.88 6.18
N ILE A 60 5.24 2.52 6.96
CA ILE A 60 5.50 1.12 7.31
C ILE A 60 4.43 0.69 8.31
N LEU A 61 3.63 -0.30 7.93
CA LEU A 61 2.57 -0.86 8.77
C LEU A 61 3.10 -1.93 9.72
N ASP A 62 3.97 -2.79 9.21
CA ASP A 62 4.50 -3.94 9.95
C ASP A 62 5.88 -4.34 9.42
N VAL A 63 6.73 -4.86 10.31
CA VAL A 63 8.03 -5.47 10.02
C VAL A 63 8.12 -6.80 10.75
N PRO A 64 7.59 -7.89 10.17
CA PRO A 64 7.44 -9.18 10.85
C PRO A 64 8.78 -9.90 11.09
N ILE A 65 9.84 -9.51 10.40
CA ILE A 65 11.15 -10.15 10.51
C ILE A 65 12.05 -9.50 11.57
N LYS A 66 12.98 -10.30 12.12
CA LYS A 66 13.99 -9.86 13.08
C LYS A 66 15.38 -10.21 12.57
N VAL A 67 16.39 -9.53 13.09
CA VAL A 67 17.80 -9.86 12.81
C VAL A 67 18.06 -11.30 13.18
N GLY A 68 18.68 -12.04 12.28
CA GLY A 68 18.93 -13.49 12.40
C GLY A 68 17.87 -14.40 11.77
N ASN A 69 16.72 -13.87 11.34
CA ASN A 69 15.75 -14.66 10.61
C ASN A 69 16.24 -14.97 9.19
N SER A 70 15.94 -16.17 8.71
CA SER A 70 16.17 -16.54 7.33
C SER A 70 15.12 -15.89 6.41
N VAL A 71 15.57 -15.35 5.29
CA VAL A 71 14.74 -14.71 4.27
C VAL A 71 14.79 -15.51 3.00
N ILE A 72 13.62 -15.89 2.48
CA ILE A 72 13.48 -16.67 1.24
C ILE A 72 12.98 -15.73 0.14
N GLN A 73 13.65 -15.74 -1.00
CA GLN A 73 13.22 -14.97 -2.16
C GLN A 73 11.95 -15.59 -2.77
N SER A 74 11.03 -14.74 -3.19
CA SER A 74 9.84 -15.14 -3.95
C SER A 74 10.22 -15.82 -5.26
N ASN A 75 9.53 -16.91 -5.60
CA ASN A 75 9.64 -17.62 -6.86
C ASN A 75 8.27 -18.20 -7.26
N THR A 76 8.22 -18.92 -8.39
CA THR A 76 6.96 -19.49 -8.94
C THR A 76 6.24 -20.45 -7.96
N PHE A 77 6.94 -21.01 -6.98
CA PHE A 77 6.40 -22.00 -6.04
C PHE A 77 6.25 -21.45 -4.61
N ASN A 78 6.77 -20.25 -4.34
CA ASN A 78 6.79 -19.68 -2.99
C ASN A 78 6.69 -18.15 -3.06
N ASP A 79 5.75 -17.58 -2.31
CA ASP A 79 5.51 -16.14 -2.22
C ASP A 79 6.67 -15.36 -1.59
N GLY A 80 7.63 -16.07 -0.99
CA GLY A 80 8.78 -15.47 -0.31
C GLY A 80 8.46 -14.99 1.11
N THR A 81 9.48 -14.39 1.74
CA THR A 81 9.35 -13.87 3.10
C THR A 81 8.99 -12.39 3.06
N THR A 82 7.87 -12.01 3.69
CA THR A 82 7.50 -10.60 3.87
C THR A 82 8.49 -9.92 4.81
N ILE A 83 9.18 -8.89 4.33
CA ILE A 83 10.16 -8.12 5.10
C ILE A 83 9.48 -6.97 5.82
N ALA A 84 8.68 -6.20 5.10
CA ALA A 84 7.89 -5.09 5.63
C ALA A 84 6.65 -4.89 4.77
N THR A 85 5.59 -4.40 5.38
CA THR A 85 4.37 -3.95 4.69
C THR A 85 4.33 -2.43 4.72
N VAL A 86 4.22 -1.82 3.53
CA VAL A 86 4.14 -0.36 3.36
C VAL A 86 2.83 -0.02 2.68
N ALA A 87 2.14 1.00 3.16
CA ALA A 87 0.90 1.49 2.56
C ALA A 87 0.83 3.01 2.52
N ASP A 88 0.13 3.53 1.53
CA ASP A 88 -0.25 4.94 1.46
C ASP A 88 -1.45 5.18 2.37
N MET A 89 -1.25 5.94 3.43
CA MET A 89 -2.28 6.24 4.43
C MET A 89 -3.19 7.41 4.03
N SER A 90 -2.94 8.06 2.90
CA SER A 90 -3.80 9.12 2.39
C SER A 90 -5.09 8.59 1.75
N ASN A 91 -5.04 7.34 1.26
CA ASN A 91 -6.14 6.67 0.59
C ASN A 91 -6.67 5.52 1.44
N MET A 92 -7.66 5.80 2.27
CA MET A 92 -8.29 4.80 3.13
C MET A 92 -9.52 4.21 2.46
N ILE A 93 -9.65 2.89 2.53
CA ILE A 93 -10.79 2.15 2.00
C ILE A 93 -11.49 1.45 3.16
N PHE A 94 -12.79 1.71 3.29
CA PHE A 94 -13.67 0.93 4.16
C PHE A 94 -14.05 -0.37 3.44
N ARG A 95 -13.93 -1.49 4.14
CA ARG A 95 -14.41 -2.79 3.67
C ARG A 95 -15.45 -3.29 4.64
N GLY A 96 -16.66 -3.52 4.15
CA GLY A 96 -17.77 -4.02 4.92
C GLY A 96 -18.43 -5.22 4.27
N LYS A 97 -19.39 -5.82 4.98
CA LYS A 97 -20.22 -6.90 4.49
C LYS A 97 -21.67 -6.51 4.69
N VAL A 98 -22.49 -6.74 3.67
CA VAL A 98 -23.91 -6.43 3.65
C VAL A 98 -24.69 -7.73 3.41
N ASP A 99 -25.78 -7.90 4.12
CA ASP A 99 -26.66 -9.05 4.00
C ASP A 99 -27.39 -9.08 2.64
N GLU A 100 -27.74 -10.29 2.17
CA GLU A 100 -28.48 -10.51 0.92
C GLU A 100 -29.80 -9.74 0.86
N THR A 101 -30.47 -9.56 1.98
CA THR A 101 -31.75 -8.85 2.05
C THR A 101 -31.62 -7.34 1.80
N GLU A 102 -30.46 -6.76 2.08
CA GLU A 102 -30.20 -5.33 1.96
C GLU A 102 -29.39 -4.95 0.73
N VAL A 103 -28.59 -5.88 0.18
CA VAL A 103 -27.68 -5.60 -0.94
C VAL A 103 -28.40 -5.11 -2.20
N GLY A 104 -29.64 -5.57 -2.44
CA GLY A 104 -30.46 -5.12 -3.56
C GLY A 104 -30.91 -3.65 -3.52
N ARG A 105 -30.71 -2.99 -2.39
CA ARG A 105 -31.11 -1.58 -2.15
C ARG A 105 -29.96 -0.61 -2.28
N ILE A 106 -28.73 -1.11 -2.38
CA ILE A 106 -27.49 -0.32 -2.46
C ILE A 106 -26.90 -0.39 -3.87
N HIS A 107 -26.24 0.68 -4.26
CA HIS A 107 -25.53 0.79 -5.52
C HIS A 107 -24.30 1.68 -5.38
N GLU A 108 -23.38 1.57 -6.30
CA GLU A 108 -22.18 2.41 -6.38
C GLU A 108 -22.56 3.90 -6.47
N GLY A 109 -21.75 4.76 -5.85
CA GLY A 109 -21.99 6.20 -5.74
C GLY A 109 -22.87 6.62 -4.56
N MET A 110 -23.37 5.68 -3.74
CA MET A 110 -24.15 6.04 -2.56
C MET A 110 -23.27 6.65 -1.46
N PRO A 111 -23.75 7.75 -0.80
CA PRO A 111 -23.05 8.31 0.34
C PRO A 111 -23.17 7.42 1.57
N ILE A 112 -22.05 7.26 2.25
CA ILE A 112 -21.94 6.49 3.49
C ILE A 112 -21.38 7.38 4.59
N LYS A 113 -21.93 7.26 5.78
CA LYS A 113 -21.34 7.85 7.00
C LYS A 113 -20.67 6.75 7.80
N LEU A 114 -19.38 6.92 8.04
CA LEU A 114 -18.55 5.97 8.79
C LEU A 114 -18.29 6.51 10.19
N THR A 115 -18.51 5.67 11.19
CA THR A 115 -18.09 5.90 12.57
C THR A 115 -17.02 4.89 12.92
N VAL A 116 -15.82 5.36 13.22
CA VAL A 116 -14.69 4.50 13.58
C VAL A 116 -14.71 4.25 15.09
N GLY A 117 -14.65 2.98 15.51
CA GLY A 117 -14.76 2.62 16.92
C GLY A 117 -13.70 3.27 17.83
N ALA A 118 -12.53 3.57 17.30
CA ALA A 118 -11.48 4.31 18.05
C ALA A 118 -11.75 5.83 18.17
N MET A 119 -12.73 6.38 17.43
CA MET A 119 -13.08 7.80 17.36
C MET A 119 -14.60 7.98 17.28
N GLU A 120 -15.34 7.49 18.27
CA GLU A 120 -16.81 7.48 18.29
C GLU A 120 -17.46 8.88 18.14
N SER A 121 -16.72 9.95 18.47
CA SER A 121 -17.19 11.33 18.32
C SER A 121 -17.01 11.93 16.92
N ARG A 122 -16.35 11.20 16.00
CA ARG A 122 -16.09 11.68 14.63
C ARG A 122 -16.75 10.76 13.61
N THR A 123 -17.49 11.36 12.71
CA THR A 123 -18.03 10.71 11.51
C THR A 123 -17.20 11.11 10.30
N PHE A 124 -16.98 10.16 9.42
CA PHE A 124 -16.26 10.36 8.16
C PHE A 124 -17.21 10.11 7.01
N ASP A 125 -17.18 10.99 6.02
CA ASP A 125 -17.94 10.79 4.81
C ASP A 125 -17.18 9.83 3.90
N ALA A 126 -17.92 8.92 3.28
CA ALA A 126 -17.38 7.96 2.34
C ALA A 126 -18.37 7.75 1.19
N GLU A 127 -17.86 7.26 0.08
CA GLU A 127 -18.65 6.94 -1.11
C GLU A 127 -18.50 5.47 -1.44
N LEU A 128 -19.61 4.79 -1.71
CA LEU A 128 -19.63 3.38 -2.09
C LEU A 128 -19.07 3.22 -3.50
N GLU A 129 -17.91 2.61 -3.63
CA GLU A 129 -17.24 2.41 -4.93
C GLU A 129 -17.50 1.03 -5.52
N TYR A 130 -17.75 0.05 -4.67
CA TYR A 130 -17.86 -1.33 -5.14
C TYR A 130 -18.81 -2.14 -4.28
N VAL A 131 -19.67 -2.90 -4.96
CA VAL A 131 -20.53 -3.94 -4.37
C VAL A 131 -20.18 -5.26 -5.05
N ALA A 132 -19.79 -6.27 -4.29
CA ALA A 132 -19.41 -7.55 -4.85
C ALA A 132 -20.62 -8.20 -5.57
N PRO A 133 -20.45 -8.67 -6.83
CA PRO A 133 -21.52 -9.35 -7.57
C PRO A 133 -21.78 -10.78 -7.07
N LYS A 134 -20.92 -11.29 -6.19
CA LYS A 134 -21.01 -12.63 -5.63
C LYS A 134 -21.06 -12.58 -4.10
N GLY A 135 -22.11 -13.16 -3.53
CA GLY A 135 -22.19 -13.39 -2.08
C GLY A 135 -21.29 -14.54 -1.64
N VAL A 136 -20.88 -14.49 -0.39
CA VAL A 136 -20.12 -15.52 0.31
C VAL A 136 -20.91 -15.94 1.53
N GLU A 137 -21.15 -17.24 1.68
CA GLU A 137 -21.79 -17.78 2.88
C GLU A 137 -20.81 -17.76 4.05
N GLU A 138 -21.19 -17.11 5.12
CA GLU A 138 -20.41 -17.00 6.33
C GLU A 138 -21.35 -17.10 7.54
N ASN A 139 -21.08 -18.06 8.42
CA ASN A 139 -21.89 -18.32 9.61
C ASN A 139 -23.40 -18.54 9.34
N GLY A 140 -23.77 -19.10 8.17
CA GLY A 140 -25.15 -19.36 7.79
C GLY A 140 -25.91 -18.17 7.21
N ALA A 141 -25.23 -17.05 6.94
CA ALA A 141 -25.77 -15.90 6.22
C ALA A 141 -25.00 -15.67 4.92
N VAL A 142 -25.68 -15.22 3.88
CA VAL A 142 -25.06 -14.82 2.61
C VAL A 142 -24.72 -13.35 2.70
N LEU A 143 -23.42 -13.04 2.68
CA LEU A 143 -22.89 -11.70 2.81
C LEU A 143 -22.19 -11.25 1.52
N PHE A 144 -22.40 -10.01 1.15
CA PHE A 144 -21.79 -9.36 0.00
C PHE A 144 -20.73 -8.34 0.47
N GLU A 145 -19.51 -8.46 -0.05
CA GLU A 145 -18.46 -7.48 0.25
C GLU A 145 -18.75 -6.14 -0.42
N VAL A 146 -18.59 -5.07 0.35
CA VAL A 146 -18.68 -3.70 -0.15
C VAL A 146 -17.40 -2.95 0.16
N LYS A 147 -17.01 -2.02 -0.72
CA LYS A 147 -15.88 -1.13 -0.53
C LYS A 147 -16.31 0.31 -0.74
N ALA A 148 -15.85 1.17 0.15
CA ALA A 148 -16.10 2.60 0.05
C ALA A 148 -14.81 3.40 0.22
N ALA A 149 -14.62 4.41 -0.62
CA ALA A 149 -13.56 5.39 -0.46
C ALA A 149 -13.88 6.33 0.69
N VAL A 150 -12.96 6.46 1.63
CA VAL A 150 -13.13 7.31 2.80
C VAL A 150 -12.51 8.68 2.55
N HIS A 151 -13.31 9.73 2.67
CA HIS A 151 -12.82 11.11 2.57
C HIS A 151 -12.19 11.52 3.89
N MET A 152 -10.85 11.56 3.90
CA MET A 152 -10.08 11.90 5.09
C MET A 152 -9.90 13.42 5.18
N PRO A 153 -10.37 14.08 6.25
CA PRO A 153 -9.94 15.44 6.55
C PRO A 153 -8.44 15.42 6.88
N GLY A 154 -7.69 16.42 6.41
CA GLY A 154 -6.23 16.44 6.46
C GLY A 154 -5.60 16.43 7.86
N ASP A 155 -6.41 16.62 8.92
CA ASP A 155 -6.00 16.58 10.33
C ASP A 155 -6.26 15.21 11.01
N ALA A 156 -6.94 14.28 10.33
CA ALA A 156 -7.30 12.99 10.90
C ALA A 156 -6.30 11.91 10.50
N PHE A 157 -5.73 11.23 11.49
CA PHE A 157 -4.93 10.04 11.27
C PHE A 157 -5.70 8.81 11.78
N ILE A 158 -6.05 7.92 10.85
CA ILE A 158 -6.72 6.64 11.15
C ILE A 158 -5.72 5.51 10.86
N ARG A 159 -5.64 4.54 11.77
CA ARG A 159 -4.81 3.36 11.54
C ARG A 159 -5.57 2.33 10.71
N ALA A 160 -4.85 1.66 9.81
CA ALA A 160 -5.39 0.51 9.12
C ALA A 160 -5.77 -0.59 10.13
N GLY A 161 -6.87 -1.29 9.84
CA GLY A 161 -7.39 -2.37 10.70
C GLY A 161 -8.33 -1.91 11.82
N TYR A 162 -8.66 -0.61 11.92
CA TYR A 162 -9.72 -0.20 12.82
C TYR A 162 -11.08 -0.70 12.36
N SER A 163 -11.90 -1.12 13.31
CA SER A 163 -13.31 -1.41 13.05
C SER A 163 -14.10 -0.11 12.88
N ALA A 164 -15.02 -0.14 11.92
CA ALA A 164 -15.90 0.99 11.65
C ALA A 164 -17.32 0.50 11.39
N ASN A 165 -18.30 1.30 11.81
CA ASN A 165 -19.70 1.12 11.46
C ASN A 165 -20.06 2.05 10.32
N ALA A 166 -20.77 1.51 9.33
CA ALA A 166 -21.20 2.25 8.14
C ALA A 166 -22.72 2.44 8.15
N GLU A 167 -23.14 3.67 8.00
CA GLU A 167 -24.54 4.02 7.77
C GLU A 167 -24.71 4.43 6.31
N ILE A 168 -25.47 3.61 5.55
CA ILE A 168 -25.75 3.87 4.14
C ILE A 168 -27.05 4.65 4.04
N VAL A 169 -27.00 5.85 3.43
CA VAL A 169 -28.16 6.71 3.27
C VAL A 169 -28.95 6.27 2.03
N LEU A 170 -29.99 5.48 2.24
CA LEU A 170 -30.84 4.96 1.16
C LEU A 170 -31.72 6.02 0.51
N LYS A 171 -32.26 6.95 1.31
CA LYS A 171 -33.08 8.08 0.84
C LYS A 171 -32.80 9.29 1.70
N ARG A 172 -32.66 10.43 1.06
CA ARG A 172 -32.55 11.75 1.70
C ARG A 172 -33.66 12.65 1.19
N ALA A 173 -34.42 13.22 2.09
CA ALA A 173 -35.41 14.22 1.75
C ALA A 173 -34.96 15.55 2.38
N GLU A 174 -34.78 16.58 1.54
CA GLU A 174 -34.40 17.93 1.97
C GLU A 174 -35.59 18.87 1.80
N ASN A 175 -35.68 19.87 2.70
CA ASN A 175 -36.73 20.89 2.68
C ASN A 175 -38.16 20.32 2.73
N VAL A 176 -38.37 19.22 3.46
CA VAL A 176 -39.70 18.68 3.69
C VAL A 176 -40.26 19.08 5.05
N LEU A 177 -41.58 19.26 5.11
CA LEU A 177 -42.26 19.40 6.39
C LEU A 177 -42.14 18.12 7.19
N SER A 178 -41.53 18.18 8.37
CA SER A 178 -41.39 17.03 9.27
C SER A 178 -42.27 17.23 10.49
N VAL A 179 -42.90 16.14 10.93
CA VAL A 179 -43.68 16.08 12.14
C VAL A 179 -43.06 15.03 13.05
N PRO A 180 -42.88 15.28 14.35
CA PRO A 180 -42.42 14.28 15.28
C PRO A 180 -43.34 13.05 15.25
N GLU A 181 -42.75 11.84 15.29
CA GLU A 181 -43.51 10.58 15.27
C GLU A 181 -44.55 10.51 16.37
N SER A 182 -44.27 11.10 17.53
CA SER A 182 -45.19 11.22 18.66
C SER A 182 -46.50 12.02 18.36
N CYS A 183 -46.51 12.77 17.25
CA CYS A 183 -47.70 13.55 16.82
C CYS A 183 -48.52 12.84 15.73
N VAL A 184 -48.10 11.64 15.32
CA VAL A 184 -48.76 10.85 14.26
C VAL A 184 -49.41 9.65 14.86
N GLU A 185 -50.74 9.54 14.74
CA GLU A 185 -51.51 8.39 15.14
C GLU A 185 -51.71 7.46 13.91
N PHE A 186 -51.11 6.29 13.94
CA PHE A 186 -51.27 5.28 12.86
C PHE A 186 -52.60 4.59 13.03
N SER A 187 -53.60 4.98 12.26
CA SER A 187 -54.83 4.21 12.11
C SER A 187 -54.55 3.05 11.16
N GLY A 188 -54.46 1.82 11.72
CA GLY A 188 -54.29 0.62 10.93
C GLY A 188 -55.55 0.39 10.10
N ASP A 189 -55.43 0.59 8.80
CA ASP A 189 -56.43 0.13 7.84
C ASP A 189 -56.13 -1.34 7.52
N SER A 190 -57.14 -2.19 7.76
CA SER A 190 -57.10 -3.64 7.60
C SER A 190 -57.06 -4.05 6.14
#